data_2be9b2100d3c2dbb20f32910cc7bf0fe
#
_entry.id   2be9b2100d3c2dbb20f32910cc7bf0fe
#
_cell.length_a   1.000
_cell.length_b   1.000
_cell.length_c   1.000
_cell.angle_alpha   90.00
_cell.angle_beta   90.00
_cell.angle_gamma   90.00
#
_symmetry.space_group_name_H-M   'P 1'
#
loop_
_entity.id
_entity.type
_entity.pdbx_description
1 polymer ?
#
loop_
_entity_poly.entity_id
_entity_poly.type
_entity_poly.pdbx_seq_one_letter_code
_entity_poly.pdbx_strand_id
1 'polypeptide(L)'
;MNLMYAQIPSGYYDNASGLDDDALKSALNNIIDGHTEFPYSSSGTDTWDILKISDRDPNNSDNVICVYTQYSMNADDEYDGGSGWSREHVWAKSHGDFGTSTGTGTDLHNLKPEDVSVNSTRNNRDFDEGGDAVVDNSPPDGYDGTTDCFKTSTTFEPPDSIKGDVARIIFYMVVRYEGENGEVDLEMVNYADSSPAGEPYHGVQSTLYSWHVADAVDDFERNRNNIIHDYQLNRNPFIDHPEYANYIWGGESPTTNPEPSNHVTSFSTGREITITWTDPNTGTLPDGYLIKMSSSSYSSISDPVDGTVESTNNTKKYVSYGVQTATMSSLSENTTYYIKIFPYTNSGANIDYKTDSPEQVTITLN
;
A
#
# COMPACT_ATOMS: atom_id res chain seq x y z
N MET A 1 -19.47 -12.17 7.87
CA MET A 1 -19.81 -11.18 6.82
C MET A 1 -18.63 -11.20 5.85
N ASN A 2 -18.79 -11.67 4.61
CA ASN A 2 -17.69 -11.60 3.64
C ASN A 2 -17.45 -10.12 3.32
N LEU A 3 -16.36 -9.57 3.80
CA LEU A 3 -15.83 -8.29 3.35
C LEU A 3 -15.51 -8.49 1.85
N MET A 4 -16.35 -7.97 0.98
CA MET A 4 -15.94 -7.76 -0.42
C MET A 4 -14.97 -6.57 -0.37
N TYR A 5 -13.67 -6.86 -0.37
CA TYR A 5 -12.67 -5.82 -0.60
C TYR A 5 -13.01 -5.16 -1.93
N ALA A 6 -13.21 -3.85 -1.93
CA ALA A 6 -13.28 -3.10 -3.17
C ALA A 6 -11.93 -3.32 -3.87
N GLN A 7 -11.97 -3.94 -5.04
CA GLN A 7 -10.74 -4.19 -5.81
C GLN A 7 -10.25 -2.85 -6.37
N ILE A 8 -8.94 -2.71 -6.47
CA ILE A 8 -8.33 -1.61 -7.24
C ILE A 8 -9.03 -1.56 -8.61
N PRO A 9 -9.54 -0.41 -9.06
CA PRO A 9 -10.19 -0.32 -10.35
C PRO A 9 -9.27 -0.82 -11.48
N SER A 10 -9.81 -1.61 -12.39
CA SER A 10 -9.03 -2.15 -13.51
C SER A 10 -8.35 -1.02 -14.29
N GLY A 11 -7.04 -1.12 -14.48
CA GLY A 11 -6.23 -0.12 -15.19
C GLY A 11 -5.91 1.15 -14.38
N TYR A 12 -6.22 1.20 -13.08
CA TYR A 12 -5.99 2.40 -12.27
C TYR A 12 -4.53 2.84 -12.26
N TYR A 13 -3.59 1.89 -12.21
CA TYR A 13 -2.14 2.14 -12.18
C TYR A 13 -1.42 1.81 -13.51
N ASP A 14 -2.12 1.60 -14.62
CA ASP A 14 -1.50 1.22 -15.90
C ASP A 14 -0.39 2.20 -16.34
N ASN A 15 -0.59 3.50 -16.10
CA ASN A 15 0.39 4.54 -16.46
C ASN A 15 1.63 4.56 -15.56
N ALA A 16 1.63 3.88 -14.44
CA ALA A 16 2.76 3.74 -13.51
C ALA A 16 3.58 2.47 -13.76
N SER A 17 3.05 1.56 -14.60
CA SER A 17 3.68 0.25 -14.84
C SER A 17 5.07 0.38 -15.45
N GLY A 18 6.06 -0.27 -14.83
CA GLY A 18 7.44 -0.32 -15.31
C GLY A 18 8.24 0.97 -15.15
N LEU A 19 7.73 1.94 -14.40
CA LEU A 19 8.43 3.19 -14.09
C LEU A 19 9.11 3.13 -12.72
N ASP A 20 10.12 3.96 -12.53
CA ASP A 20 10.87 4.17 -11.29
C ASP A 20 11.22 5.66 -11.09
N ASP A 21 11.82 5.98 -9.95
CA ASP A 21 12.30 7.29 -9.57
C ASP A 21 11.27 8.42 -9.86
N ASP A 22 11.72 9.54 -10.39
CA ASP A 22 10.90 10.70 -10.71
C ASP A 22 9.81 10.40 -11.76
N ALA A 23 10.05 9.44 -12.65
CA ALA A 23 9.07 9.06 -13.68
C ALA A 23 7.87 8.35 -13.03
N LEU A 24 8.10 7.48 -12.06
CA LEU A 24 7.05 6.83 -11.28
C LEU A 24 6.32 7.84 -10.40
N LYS A 25 7.07 8.70 -9.67
CA LYS A 25 6.49 9.75 -8.82
C LYS A 25 5.52 10.62 -9.62
N SER A 26 5.95 11.12 -10.79
CA SER A 26 5.10 11.94 -11.67
C SER A 26 3.89 11.18 -12.23
N ALA A 27 4.03 9.91 -12.59
CA ALA A 27 2.92 9.09 -13.07
C ALA A 27 1.88 8.86 -11.97
N LEU A 28 2.31 8.56 -10.75
CA LEU A 28 1.44 8.38 -9.59
C LEU A 28 0.73 9.69 -9.23
N ASN A 29 1.43 10.83 -9.22
CA ASN A 29 0.81 12.14 -9.04
C ASN A 29 -0.35 12.33 -10.03
N ASN A 30 -0.12 12.15 -11.33
CA ASN A 30 -1.16 12.28 -12.37
C ASN A 30 -2.35 11.31 -12.18
N ILE A 31 -2.16 10.15 -11.55
CA ILE A 31 -3.21 9.17 -11.27
C ILE A 31 -4.07 9.61 -10.08
N ILE A 32 -3.45 10.17 -9.04
CA ILE A 32 -4.12 10.46 -7.77
C ILE A 32 -4.49 11.94 -7.59
N ASP A 33 -4.09 12.80 -8.52
CA ASP A 33 -4.47 14.22 -8.54
C ASP A 33 -5.97 14.42 -8.84
N GLY A 34 -6.50 15.58 -8.48
CA GLY A 34 -7.86 15.98 -8.81
C GLY A 34 -8.95 15.18 -8.07
N HIS A 35 -8.69 14.71 -6.87
CA HIS A 35 -9.63 13.98 -6.03
C HIS A 35 -10.85 14.85 -5.62
N THR A 36 -11.95 14.18 -5.20
CA THR A 36 -13.11 14.87 -4.63
C THR A 36 -12.79 15.39 -3.24
N GLU A 37 -12.94 16.67 -3.03
CA GLU A 37 -12.62 17.32 -1.76
C GLU A 37 -13.85 17.43 -0.86
N PHE A 38 -13.66 17.23 0.44
CA PHE A 38 -14.69 17.40 1.47
C PHE A 38 -14.34 18.57 2.39
N PRO A 39 -15.33 19.27 2.96
CA PRO A 39 -15.06 20.34 3.92
C PRO A 39 -14.52 19.77 5.23
N TYR A 40 -13.69 20.53 5.92
CA TYR A 40 -13.18 20.17 7.25
C TYR A 40 -14.32 19.98 8.24
N SER A 41 -15.29 20.89 8.27
CA SER A 41 -16.54 20.78 9.05
C SER A 41 -17.69 21.41 8.30
N SER A 42 -18.84 20.77 8.27
CA SER A 42 -20.05 21.28 7.64
C SER A 42 -21.32 20.70 8.28
N SER A 43 -22.49 21.14 7.84
CA SER A 43 -23.77 20.54 8.18
C SER A 43 -24.16 19.37 7.26
N GLY A 44 -23.40 19.12 6.21
CA GLY A 44 -23.48 17.96 5.32
C GLY A 44 -22.32 17.03 5.59
N THR A 45 -22.08 16.06 4.72
CA THR A 45 -20.93 15.17 4.83
C THR A 45 -19.62 15.95 4.88
N ASP A 46 -18.81 15.70 5.89
CA ASP A 46 -17.51 16.30 6.09
C ASP A 46 -16.46 15.25 6.52
N THR A 47 -15.26 15.71 6.86
CA THR A 47 -14.18 14.79 7.22
C THR A 47 -14.43 14.02 8.52
N TRP A 48 -15.22 14.54 9.48
CA TRP A 48 -15.62 13.80 10.67
C TRP A 48 -16.43 12.56 10.30
N ASP A 49 -17.47 12.76 9.48
CA ASP A 49 -18.38 11.70 9.08
C ASP A 49 -17.64 10.56 8.37
N ILE A 50 -16.67 10.92 7.51
CA ILE A 50 -15.94 9.94 6.71
C ILE A 50 -14.93 9.17 7.59
N LEU A 51 -14.23 9.86 8.50
CA LEU A 51 -13.30 9.21 9.43
C LEU A 51 -14.01 8.23 10.38
N LYS A 52 -15.23 8.50 10.81
CA LYS A 52 -16.06 7.55 11.59
C LYS A 52 -16.32 6.24 10.82
N ILE A 53 -16.19 6.24 9.51
CA ILE A 53 -16.40 5.06 8.67
C ILE A 53 -15.07 4.41 8.30
N SER A 54 -14.09 5.22 7.84
CA SER A 54 -12.80 4.73 7.35
C SER A 54 -11.90 4.18 8.47
N ASP A 55 -11.99 4.77 9.64
CA ASP A 55 -11.17 4.43 10.81
C ASP A 55 -11.98 3.75 11.93
N ARG A 56 -13.12 3.15 11.57
CA ARG A 56 -14.00 2.42 12.49
C ARG A 56 -13.29 1.23 13.11
N ASP A 57 -13.47 1.06 14.44
CA ASP A 57 -12.99 -0.11 15.15
C ASP A 57 -13.67 -1.39 14.62
N PRO A 58 -12.93 -2.36 14.09
CA PRO A 58 -13.49 -3.61 13.59
C PRO A 58 -14.14 -4.47 14.67
N ASN A 59 -13.81 -4.23 15.96
CA ASN A 59 -14.35 -4.95 17.11
C ASN A 59 -15.50 -4.21 17.80
N ASN A 60 -15.65 -2.90 17.56
CA ASN A 60 -16.73 -2.07 18.09
C ASN A 60 -17.16 -1.01 17.08
N SER A 61 -18.25 -1.26 16.38
CA SER A 61 -18.75 -0.40 15.30
C SER A 61 -19.14 1.02 15.71
N ASP A 62 -19.28 1.29 16.99
CA ASP A 62 -19.63 2.60 17.54
C ASP A 62 -18.38 3.45 17.83
N ASN A 63 -17.18 2.88 17.64
CA ASN A 63 -15.91 3.50 17.94
C ASN A 63 -15.07 3.72 16.69
N VAL A 64 -14.09 4.64 16.79
CA VAL A 64 -12.95 4.81 15.88
C VAL A 64 -11.65 4.36 16.57
N ILE A 65 -10.65 3.96 15.78
CA ILE A 65 -9.31 3.67 16.29
C ILE A 65 -8.44 4.91 16.11
N CYS A 66 -7.86 5.39 17.19
CA CYS A 66 -6.87 6.46 17.20
C CYS A 66 -5.53 5.99 16.62
N VAL A 67 -4.89 6.82 15.79
CA VAL A 67 -3.71 6.37 15.02
C VAL A 67 -2.49 6.07 15.90
N TYR A 68 -2.15 6.94 16.85
CA TYR A 68 -0.95 6.76 17.66
C TYR A 68 -1.21 5.98 18.94
N THR A 69 -2.29 6.35 19.64
CA THR A 69 -2.63 5.71 20.93
C THR A 69 -3.24 4.33 20.75
N GLN A 70 -3.75 4.01 19.59
CA GLN A 70 -4.54 2.80 19.34
C GLN A 70 -5.76 2.67 20.27
N TYR A 71 -6.20 3.78 20.86
CA TYR A 71 -7.42 3.82 21.66
C TYR A 71 -8.65 3.61 20.78
N SER A 72 -9.56 2.76 21.23
CA SER A 72 -10.90 2.62 20.66
C SER A 72 -11.83 3.62 21.36
N MET A 73 -12.11 4.74 20.71
CA MET A 73 -12.89 5.85 21.26
C MET A 73 -14.25 5.93 20.58
N ASN A 74 -15.29 6.32 21.35
CA ASN A 74 -16.63 6.49 20.79
C ASN A 74 -16.59 7.51 19.65
N ALA A 75 -17.11 7.12 18.49
CA ALA A 75 -17.08 7.93 17.28
C ALA A 75 -17.84 9.27 17.41
N ASP A 76 -18.80 9.36 18.33
CA ASP A 76 -19.56 10.59 18.57
C ASP A 76 -18.87 11.56 19.53
N ASP A 77 -17.75 11.18 20.16
CA ASP A 77 -16.97 12.03 21.07
C ASP A 77 -15.99 12.94 20.31
N GLU A 78 -16.46 13.57 19.21
CA GLU A 78 -15.69 14.53 18.42
C GLU A 78 -15.24 15.69 19.30
N TYR A 79 -13.93 15.80 19.52
CA TYR A 79 -13.29 16.81 20.37
C TYR A 79 -13.77 16.84 21.84
N ASP A 80 -15.04 16.71 22.12
CA ASP A 80 -15.73 16.71 23.42
C ASP A 80 -15.06 17.57 24.51
N GLY A 81 -14.86 18.86 24.23
CA GLY A 81 -14.19 19.77 25.14
C GLY A 81 -12.72 19.47 25.40
N GLY A 82 -12.11 18.61 24.61
CA GLY A 82 -10.71 18.18 24.70
C GLY A 82 -10.49 16.80 25.32
N SER A 83 -11.58 16.07 25.63
CA SER A 83 -11.53 14.69 26.16
C SER A 83 -11.89 13.63 25.11
N GLY A 84 -12.32 14.02 23.94
CA GLY A 84 -12.61 13.13 22.81
C GLY A 84 -11.44 12.96 21.87
N TRP A 85 -11.74 12.49 20.66
CA TRP A 85 -10.75 12.40 19.58
C TRP A 85 -10.78 13.63 18.68
N SER A 86 -9.67 13.89 18.01
CA SER A 86 -9.51 14.97 17.06
C SER A 86 -8.99 14.44 15.72
N ARG A 87 -9.08 15.26 14.67
CA ARG A 87 -8.49 14.94 13.37
C ARG A 87 -7.00 15.29 13.38
N GLU A 88 -6.18 14.27 13.46
CA GLU A 88 -4.75 14.39 13.28
C GLU A 88 -4.43 14.61 11.81
N HIS A 89 -3.57 15.59 11.52
CA HIS A 89 -2.90 15.72 10.23
C HIS A 89 -1.55 15.02 10.34
N VAL A 90 -1.42 13.81 9.82
CA VAL A 90 -0.17 13.03 9.88
C VAL A 90 0.98 13.80 9.22
N TRP A 91 0.79 14.32 8.01
CA TRP A 91 1.59 15.45 7.53
C TRP A 91 1.08 16.71 8.23
N ALA A 92 1.86 17.25 9.13
CA ALA A 92 1.42 18.38 9.95
C ALA A 92 1.05 19.59 9.08
N LYS A 93 -0.17 20.12 9.27
CA LYS A 93 -0.70 21.23 8.46
C LYS A 93 0.11 22.52 8.49
N SER A 94 0.99 22.68 9.48
CA SER A 94 1.93 23.81 9.54
C SER A 94 3.18 23.61 8.66
N HIS A 95 3.44 22.37 8.20
CA HIS A 95 4.46 22.10 7.20
C HIS A 95 3.84 22.35 5.81
N GLY A 96 4.04 23.55 5.29
CA GLY A 96 3.39 24.06 4.07
C GLY A 96 2.23 25.03 4.32
N ASP A 97 1.87 25.29 5.59
CA ASP A 97 0.87 26.30 6.04
C ASP A 97 -0.51 26.20 5.35
N PHE A 98 -0.92 24.98 4.98
CA PHE A 98 -2.21 24.74 4.27
C PHE A 98 -3.44 24.77 5.21
N GLY A 99 -3.23 24.71 6.51
CA GLY A 99 -4.29 24.83 7.52
C GLY A 99 -5.35 23.72 7.45
N THR A 100 -6.63 24.12 7.46
CA THR A 100 -7.79 23.24 7.36
C THR A 100 -8.67 23.63 6.17
N SER A 101 -8.12 24.32 5.18
CA SER A 101 -8.81 24.64 3.94
C SER A 101 -9.07 23.37 3.15
N THR A 102 -10.19 23.36 2.42
CA THR A 102 -10.55 22.26 1.52
C THR A 102 -9.41 22.00 0.52
N GLY A 103 -9.14 20.75 0.23
CA GLY A 103 -7.96 20.29 -0.51
C GLY A 103 -6.92 19.68 0.44
N THR A 104 -5.68 20.13 0.42
CA THR A 104 -4.57 19.58 1.23
C THR A 104 -4.91 19.47 2.73
N GLY A 105 -5.65 20.46 3.26
CA GLY A 105 -6.06 20.50 4.67
C GLY A 105 -7.18 19.55 5.06
N THR A 106 -7.81 18.91 4.08
CA THR A 106 -8.96 18.01 4.30
C THR A 106 -8.81 16.66 3.61
N ASP A 107 -7.62 16.37 3.10
CA ASP A 107 -7.35 15.09 2.46
C ASP A 107 -7.48 13.93 3.45
N LEU A 108 -8.39 13.01 3.16
CA LEU A 108 -8.72 11.88 4.03
C LEU A 108 -7.58 10.87 4.15
N HIS A 109 -6.67 10.80 3.18
CA HIS A 109 -5.47 9.97 3.31
C HIS A 109 -4.51 10.52 4.36
N ASN A 110 -4.51 11.85 4.59
CA ASN A 110 -3.68 12.52 5.61
C ASN A 110 -4.37 12.61 6.98
N LEU A 111 -5.69 12.64 7.03
CA LEU A 111 -6.43 12.81 8.27
C LEU A 111 -6.68 11.46 8.96
N LYS A 112 -6.44 11.41 10.28
CA LYS A 112 -6.69 10.25 11.13
C LYS A 112 -7.36 10.66 12.44
N PRO A 113 -8.21 9.83 13.07
CA PRO A 113 -8.62 10.05 14.46
C PRO A 113 -7.39 9.96 15.38
N GLU A 114 -7.31 10.83 16.36
CA GLU A 114 -6.32 10.72 17.44
C GLU A 114 -6.84 11.39 18.72
N ASP A 115 -6.47 10.85 19.88
CA ASP A 115 -6.71 11.48 21.17
C ASP A 115 -6.22 12.93 21.18
N VAL A 116 -7.04 13.85 21.72
CA VAL A 116 -6.73 15.29 21.68
C VAL A 116 -5.42 15.62 22.39
N SER A 117 -5.12 14.94 23.51
CA SER A 117 -3.94 15.21 24.32
C SER A 117 -2.66 14.73 23.63
N VAL A 118 -2.71 13.57 23.01
CA VAL A 118 -1.57 12.97 22.27
C VAL A 118 -1.36 13.65 20.94
N ASN A 119 -2.42 14.01 20.21
CA ASN A 119 -2.33 14.86 19.02
C ASN A 119 -1.66 16.21 19.37
N SER A 120 -2.07 16.87 20.45
CA SER A 120 -1.44 18.09 20.92
C SER A 120 0.04 17.89 21.31
N THR A 121 0.37 16.72 21.83
CA THR A 121 1.75 16.35 22.20
C THR A 121 2.58 16.09 20.96
N ARG A 122 2.05 15.39 19.94
CA ARG A 122 2.72 15.21 18.65
C ARG A 122 2.99 16.57 18.00
N ASN A 123 2.02 17.46 17.98
CA ASN A 123 2.12 18.82 17.41
C ASN A 123 2.54 18.75 15.92
N ASN A 124 3.65 19.43 15.56
CA ASN A 124 4.20 19.43 14.19
C ASN A 124 5.60 18.80 14.13
N ARG A 125 5.89 17.84 15.01
CA ARG A 125 7.18 17.14 14.99
C ARG A 125 7.28 16.28 13.73
N ASP A 126 8.49 16.20 13.21
CA ASP A 126 8.84 15.22 12.21
C ASP A 126 8.80 13.79 12.77
N PHE A 127 8.83 12.81 11.93
CA PHE A 127 8.87 11.42 12.34
C PHE A 127 10.31 10.88 12.35
N ASP A 128 10.75 10.43 13.52
CA ASP A 128 12.04 9.75 13.71
C ASP A 128 12.02 8.98 15.04
N GLU A 129 12.98 8.11 15.22
CA GLU A 129 13.06 7.21 16.37
C GLU A 129 13.62 7.89 17.63
N GLY A 130 13.19 7.41 18.78
CA GLY A 130 13.72 7.71 20.10
C GLY A 130 13.13 8.92 20.79
N GLY A 131 13.66 9.20 21.96
CA GLY A 131 13.24 10.28 22.83
C GLY A 131 12.62 9.82 24.14
N ASP A 132 11.87 10.73 24.76
CA ASP A 132 11.16 10.45 26.02
C ASP A 132 9.78 9.83 25.72
N ALA A 133 9.37 8.86 26.54
CA ALA A 133 8.05 8.24 26.41
C ALA A 133 6.93 9.27 26.53
N VAL A 134 5.95 9.17 25.64
CA VAL A 134 4.73 9.98 25.69
C VAL A 134 3.72 9.27 26.58
N VAL A 135 3.22 9.97 27.58
CA VAL A 135 2.16 9.48 28.46
C VAL A 135 0.95 10.39 28.28
N ASP A 136 -0.18 9.78 28.00
CA ASP A 136 -1.45 10.48 28.07
C ASP A 136 -1.89 10.59 29.53
N ASN A 137 -1.98 11.82 30.03
CA ASN A 137 -2.35 12.10 31.44
C ASN A 137 -3.86 12.15 31.66
N SER A 138 -4.66 11.97 30.62
CA SER A 138 -6.12 12.01 30.67
C SER A 138 -6.72 10.97 29.70
N PRO A 139 -6.29 9.69 29.78
CA PRO A 139 -6.73 8.67 28.84
C PRO A 139 -8.23 8.40 28.99
N PRO A 140 -8.89 7.91 27.93
CA PRO A 140 -10.26 7.43 28.05
C PRO A 140 -10.42 6.29 29.06
N ASP A 141 -11.64 6.09 29.52
CA ASP A 141 -11.95 5.01 30.46
C ASP A 141 -11.48 3.64 29.92
N GLY A 142 -10.73 2.92 30.76
CA GLY A 142 -10.20 1.59 30.42
C GLY A 142 -8.75 1.59 29.94
N TYR A 143 -8.15 2.74 29.73
CA TYR A 143 -6.73 2.89 29.36
C TYR A 143 -5.91 3.47 30.52
N ASP A 144 -4.64 3.13 30.60
CA ASP A 144 -3.72 3.58 31.66
C ASP A 144 -2.86 4.79 31.27
N GLY A 145 -3.02 5.26 30.01
CA GLY A 145 -2.26 6.38 29.46
C GLY A 145 -0.91 6.01 28.85
N THR A 146 -0.55 4.73 28.83
CA THR A 146 0.63 4.25 28.10
C THR A 146 0.33 4.28 26.60
N THR A 147 1.19 4.95 25.80
CA THR A 147 0.93 5.15 24.36
C THR A 147 1.89 4.40 23.45
N ASP A 148 2.98 3.85 24.01
CA ASP A 148 4.11 3.29 23.24
C ASP A 148 4.72 4.27 22.21
N CYS A 149 4.41 5.56 22.34
CA CYS A 149 4.99 6.64 21.55
C CYS A 149 6.18 7.28 22.27
N PHE A 150 7.11 7.83 21.51
CA PHE A 150 8.25 8.59 22.04
C PHE A 150 8.37 9.93 21.32
N LYS A 151 9.04 10.88 21.97
CA LYS A 151 9.29 12.20 21.37
C LYS A 151 10.59 12.84 21.83
N THR A 152 11.17 13.62 20.95
CA THR A 152 12.20 14.62 21.27
C THR A 152 11.59 16.01 21.18
N SER A 153 12.42 17.04 21.16
CA SER A 153 11.95 18.42 20.86
C SER A 153 11.43 18.57 19.42
N THR A 154 11.95 17.78 18.47
CA THR A 154 11.71 17.94 17.04
C THR A 154 11.07 16.71 16.38
N THR A 155 11.13 15.54 17.01
CA THR A 155 10.65 14.28 16.42
C THR A 155 9.57 13.62 17.27
N PHE A 156 8.79 12.76 16.63
CA PHE A 156 7.80 11.88 17.23
C PHE A 156 7.92 10.49 16.64
N GLU A 157 7.95 9.48 17.50
CA GLU A 157 7.97 8.08 17.14
C GLU A 157 6.63 7.45 17.53
N PRO A 158 5.84 6.93 16.58
CA PRO A 158 4.62 6.18 16.87
C PRO A 158 4.95 4.73 17.29
N PRO A 159 3.96 3.97 17.78
CA PRO A 159 4.13 2.53 18.05
C PRO A 159 4.61 1.76 16.82
N ASP A 160 5.37 0.68 17.05
CA ASP A 160 5.95 -0.13 15.96
C ASP A 160 4.91 -0.64 14.95
N SER A 161 3.68 -0.93 15.42
CA SER A 161 2.57 -1.41 14.58
C SER A 161 1.93 -0.34 13.68
N ILE A 162 2.38 0.93 13.77
CA ILE A 162 1.81 2.08 13.06
C ILE A 162 2.88 2.80 12.24
N LYS A 163 4.12 2.41 12.40
CA LYS A 163 5.25 3.07 11.73
C LYS A 163 5.12 3.04 10.21
N GLY A 164 4.73 1.89 9.64
CA GLY A 164 4.50 1.74 8.21
C GLY A 164 3.30 2.54 7.72
N ASP A 165 2.21 2.57 8.48
CA ASP A 165 1.00 3.37 8.15
C ASP A 165 1.35 4.84 7.99
N VAL A 166 2.08 5.38 8.99
CA VAL A 166 2.53 6.78 8.99
C VAL A 166 3.43 7.04 7.78
N ALA A 167 4.40 6.17 7.51
CA ALA A 167 5.30 6.31 6.37
C ALA A 167 4.52 6.36 5.04
N ARG A 168 3.57 5.46 4.83
CA ARG A 168 2.74 5.41 3.62
C ARG A 168 1.82 6.62 3.45
N ILE A 169 1.39 7.23 4.56
CA ILE A 169 0.64 8.50 4.52
C ILE A 169 1.56 9.65 4.09
N ILE A 170 2.76 9.75 4.64
CA ILE A 170 3.74 10.77 4.25
C ILE A 170 4.14 10.62 2.78
N PHE A 171 4.41 9.40 2.31
CA PHE A 171 4.71 9.13 0.90
C PHE A 171 3.57 9.55 -0.04
N TYR A 172 2.32 9.27 0.34
CA TYR A 172 1.16 9.74 -0.41
C TYR A 172 1.14 11.26 -0.51
N MET A 173 1.33 11.97 0.59
CA MET A 173 1.29 13.44 0.61
C MET A 173 2.34 14.06 -0.30
N VAL A 174 3.57 13.56 -0.27
CA VAL A 174 4.68 14.01 -1.14
C VAL A 174 4.41 13.75 -2.63
N VAL A 175 3.69 12.68 -2.95
CA VAL A 175 3.37 12.36 -4.35
C VAL A 175 2.10 13.08 -4.82
N ARG A 176 1.12 13.30 -3.93
CA ARG A 176 -0.13 13.96 -4.30
C ARG A 176 0.03 15.47 -4.48
N TYR A 177 0.91 16.11 -3.70
CA TYR A 177 1.01 17.57 -3.64
C TYR A 177 2.38 18.04 -4.16
N GLU A 178 2.49 18.22 -5.48
CA GLU A 178 3.68 18.64 -6.24
C GLU A 178 3.63 20.12 -6.65
N GLY A 179 2.83 20.94 -5.96
CA GLY A 179 2.75 22.40 -6.23
C GLY A 179 1.94 22.78 -7.46
N GLU A 180 1.23 21.83 -8.08
CA GLU A 180 0.40 22.12 -9.26
C GLU A 180 -0.91 22.82 -8.87
N ASN A 181 -1.51 23.50 -9.84
CA ASN A 181 -2.81 24.19 -9.68
C ASN A 181 -2.89 25.21 -8.52
N GLY A 182 -1.75 25.62 -7.95
CA GLY A 182 -1.68 26.56 -6.80
C GLY A 182 -1.76 25.85 -5.45
N GLU A 183 -1.69 24.54 -5.43
CA GLU A 183 -1.50 23.73 -4.23
C GLU A 183 -0.07 23.90 -3.68
N VAL A 184 0.14 23.43 -2.45
CA VAL A 184 1.46 23.41 -1.83
C VAL A 184 2.32 22.32 -2.48
N ASP A 185 3.63 22.59 -2.58
CA ASP A 185 4.65 21.63 -3.02
C ASP A 185 5.27 20.97 -1.79
N LEU A 186 4.85 19.73 -1.47
CA LEU A 186 5.27 19.02 -0.25
C LEU A 186 6.48 18.14 -0.52
N GLU A 187 7.54 18.33 0.27
CA GLU A 187 8.80 17.63 0.08
C GLU A 187 9.25 16.85 1.31
N MET A 188 9.70 15.62 1.10
CA MET A 188 10.30 14.80 2.14
C MET A 188 11.80 15.06 2.23
N VAL A 189 12.29 15.33 3.47
CA VAL A 189 13.71 15.63 3.75
C VAL A 189 14.33 14.59 4.68
N ASN A 190 15.66 14.46 4.62
CA ASN A 190 16.35 13.47 5.44
C ASN A 190 16.98 14.10 6.71
N TYR A 191 16.24 15.00 7.33
CA TYR A 191 16.58 15.61 8.63
C TYR A 191 15.30 16.04 9.33
N ALA A 192 15.35 16.14 10.66
CA ALA A 192 14.28 16.72 11.46
C ALA A 192 14.55 18.20 11.72
N ASP A 193 13.57 19.07 11.52
CA ASP A 193 13.69 20.51 11.77
C ASP A 193 12.89 20.92 13.02
N SER A 194 13.44 21.83 13.77
CA SER A 194 12.80 22.41 14.95
C SER A 194 11.90 23.62 14.65
N SER A 195 11.88 24.09 13.42
CA SER A 195 11.19 25.34 13.05
C SER A 195 10.53 25.30 11.67
N PRO A 196 9.74 24.27 11.38
CA PRO A 196 9.19 24.07 10.04
C PRO A 196 7.95 24.93 9.74
N ALA A 197 7.55 25.86 10.60
CA ALA A 197 6.32 26.64 10.39
C ALA A 197 6.37 27.39 9.05
N GLY A 198 5.53 26.98 8.11
CA GLY A 198 5.41 27.50 6.76
C GLY A 198 6.29 26.81 5.71
N GLU A 199 7.34 26.10 6.10
CA GLU A 199 8.15 25.32 5.15
C GLU A 199 7.43 24.00 4.81
N PRO A 200 7.37 23.63 3.53
CA PRO A 200 6.63 22.46 3.07
C PRO A 200 7.44 21.15 3.17
N TYR A 201 8.26 21.02 4.22
CA TYR A 201 9.14 19.87 4.40
C TYR A 201 8.70 19.00 5.56
N HIS A 202 8.89 17.68 5.43
CA HIS A 202 8.67 16.72 6.51
C HIS A 202 9.78 15.66 6.52
N GLY A 203 10.31 15.32 7.68
CA GLY A 203 11.36 14.33 7.88
C GLY A 203 10.88 13.16 8.75
N VAL A 204 11.68 12.13 8.90
CA VAL A 204 13.00 11.89 8.29
C VAL A 204 12.85 10.79 7.23
N GLN A 205 13.20 11.08 5.99
CA GLN A 205 12.96 10.18 4.85
C GLN A 205 13.53 8.78 5.07
N SER A 206 14.78 8.65 5.51
CA SER A 206 15.41 7.34 5.71
C SER A 206 14.74 6.52 6.83
N THR A 207 14.24 7.18 7.86
CA THR A 207 13.49 6.54 8.95
C THR A 207 12.12 6.07 8.44
N LEU A 208 11.38 6.95 7.77
CA LEU A 208 10.08 6.61 7.18
C LEU A 208 10.19 5.44 6.18
N TYR A 209 11.23 5.45 5.34
CA TYR A 209 11.48 4.32 4.43
C TYR A 209 11.78 3.02 5.19
N SER A 210 12.58 3.07 6.24
CA SER A 210 12.88 1.89 7.08
C SER A 210 11.62 1.36 7.77
N TRP A 211 10.74 2.23 8.23
CA TRP A 211 9.47 1.88 8.84
C TRP A 211 8.53 1.20 7.84
N HIS A 212 8.42 1.76 6.65
CA HIS A 212 7.63 1.15 5.58
C HIS A 212 8.08 -0.29 5.25
N VAL A 213 9.39 -0.53 5.20
CA VAL A 213 9.94 -1.87 4.93
C VAL A 213 9.71 -2.84 6.10
N ALA A 214 9.74 -2.33 7.34
CA ALA A 214 9.60 -3.16 8.55
C ALA A 214 8.15 -3.50 8.88
N ASP A 215 7.21 -2.63 8.54
CA ASP A 215 5.79 -2.73 8.87
C ASP A 215 4.94 -2.81 7.59
N ALA A 216 4.59 -4.04 7.22
CA ALA A 216 3.88 -4.33 5.98
C ALA A 216 2.41 -3.88 6.04
N VAL A 217 1.86 -3.49 4.88
CA VAL A 217 0.45 -3.11 4.73
C VAL A 217 -0.47 -4.19 5.30
N ASP A 218 -1.39 -3.78 6.17
CA ASP A 218 -2.36 -4.65 6.80
C ASP A 218 -3.78 -4.54 6.18
N ASP A 219 -4.72 -5.31 6.72
CA ASP A 219 -6.10 -5.31 6.23
C ASP A 219 -6.88 -4.05 6.64
N PHE A 220 -6.48 -3.38 7.74
CA PHE A 220 -7.10 -2.13 8.17
C PHE A 220 -6.77 -1.00 7.18
N GLU A 221 -5.51 -0.86 6.79
CA GLU A 221 -5.07 0.09 5.78
C GLU A 221 -5.74 -0.15 4.43
N ARG A 222 -5.80 -1.42 3.96
CA ARG A 222 -6.48 -1.77 2.69
C ARG A 222 -7.95 -1.40 2.71
N ASN A 223 -8.64 -1.74 3.81
CA ASN A 223 -10.05 -1.39 3.97
C ASN A 223 -10.26 0.12 4.00
N ARG A 224 -9.41 0.84 4.74
CA ARG A 224 -9.43 2.30 4.81
C ARG A 224 -9.22 2.94 3.44
N ASN A 225 -8.23 2.48 2.67
CA ASN A 225 -7.94 2.97 1.31
C ASN A 225 -9.14 2.77 0.37
N ASN A 226 -9.85 1.65 0.48
CA ASN A 226 -11.08 1.40 -0.27
C ASN A 226 -12.21 2.36 0.11
N ILE A 227 -12.43 2.58 1.40
CA ILE A 227 -13.47 3.49 1.89
C ILE A 227 -13.17 4.93 1.45
N ILE A 228 -11.93 5.38 1.58
CA ILE A 228 -11.56 6.73 1.12
C ILE A 228 -11.77 6.86 -0.39
N HIS A 229 -11.42 5.85 -1.18
CA HIS A 229 -11.68 5.86 -2.61
C HIS A 229 -13.17 6.00 -2.95
N ASP A 230 -14.08 5.42 -2.17
CA ASP A 230 -15.52 5.58 -2.39
C ASP A 230 -15.99 7.04 -2.19
N TYR A 231 -15.24 7.85 -1.44
CA TYR A 231 -15.52 9.26 -1.20
C TYR A 231 -14.66 10.20 -2.05
N GLN A 232 -13.33 10.09 -1.95
CA GLN A 232 -12.38 10.99 -2.61
C GLN A 232 -12.10 10.63 -4.08
N LEU A 233 -12.38 9.41 -4.50
CA LEU A 233 -12.14 8.87 -5.84
C LEU A 233 -10.65 8.68 -6.19
N ASN A 234 -9.75 8.87 -5.24
CA ASN A 234 -8.34 8.52 -5.37
C ASN A 234 -7.93 7.48 -4.30
N ARG A 235 -6.75 6.90 -4.47
CA ARG A 235 -6.22 5.84 -3.61
C ARG A 235 -4.80 6.19 -3.18
N ASN A 236 -4.39 5.69 -2.02
CA ASN A 236 -2.98 5.73 -1.64
C ASN A 236 -2.23 4.60 -2.37
N PRO A 237 -1.33 4.93 -3.32
CA PRO A 237 -0.62 3.93 -4.12
C PRO A 237 0.35 3.08 -3.28
N PHE A 238 0.84 3.60 -2.15
CA PHE A 238 1.77 2.87 -1.28
C PHE A 238 1.09 1.85 -0.36
N ILE A 239 -0.25 1.84 -0.34
CA ILE A 239 -1.06 0.77 0.26
C ILE A 239 -1.38 -0.29 -0.79
N ASP A 240 -1.72 0.12 -2.01
CA ASP A 240 -2.07 -0.79 -3.10
C ASP A 240 -0.83 -1.51 -3.68
N HIS A 241 0.27 -0.78 -3.79
CA HIS A 241 1.56 -1.16 -4.37
C HIS A 241 2.70 -0.68 -3.48
N PRO A 242 2.92 -1.33 -2.31
CA PRO A 242 3.96 -0.91 -1.37
C PRO A 242 5.36 -0.90 -1.98
N GLU A 243 5.61 -1.72 -3.00
CA GLU A 243 6.87 -1.74 -3.76
C GLU A 243 7.21 -0.42 -4.46
N TYR A 244 6.24 0.45 -4.72
CA TYR A 244 6.50 1.76 -5.32
C TYR A 244 7.39 2.66 -4.45
N ALA A 245 7.35 2.49 -3.13
CA ALA A 245 8.26 3.20 -2.25
C ALA A 245 9.73 2.78 -2.47
N ASN A 246 9.97 1.49 -2.77
CA ASN A 246 11.29 0.98 -3.11
C ASN A 246 11.78 1.55 -4.44
N TYR A 247 10.87 1.68 -5.42
CA TYR A 247 11.20 2.19 -6.75
C TYR A 247 11.45 3.70 -6.77
N ILE A 248 10.88 4.46 -5.84
CA ILE A 248 11.08 5.92 -5.76
C ILE A 248 12.24 6.27 -4.81
N TRP A 249 12.31 5.66 -3.63
CA TRP A 249 13.25 6.05 -2.57
C TRP A 249 14.25 4.97 -2.16
N GLY A 250 14.00 3.70 -2.53
CA GLY A 250 14.85 2.56 -2.17
C GLY A 250 15.98 2.30 -3.14
N GLY A 251 16.01 2.95 -4.31
CA GLY A 251 17.02 2.73 -5.35
C GLY A 251 16.82 1.38 -6.08
N GLU A 252 15.63 0.81 -5.99
CA GLU A 252 15.22 -0.36 -6.76
C GLU A 252 14.54 0.10 -8.05
N SER A 253 14.57 -0.72 -9.08
CA SER A 253 13.80 -0.49 -10.32
C SER A 253 12.84 -1.64 -10.54
N PRO A 254 11.65 -1.38 -11.11
CA PRO A 254 10.73 -2.44 -11.47
C PRO A 254 11.43 -3.48 -12.34
N THR A 255 11.34 -4.72 -11.94
CA THR A 255 11.85 -5.79 -12.76
C THR A 255 10.84 -6.04 -13.88
N THR A 256 11.12 -5.51 -15.07
CA THR A 256 10.35 -5.85 -16.26
C THR A 256 10.72 -7.26 -16.67
N ASN A 257 9.98 -8.24 -16.18
CA ASN A 257 10.14 -9.61 -16.63
C ASN A 257 9.52 -9.73 -18.02
N PRO A 258 10.32 -10.00 -19.08
CA PRO A 258 9.74 -10.22 -20.38
C PRO A 258 8.91 -11.50 -20.38
N GLU A 259 7.75 -11.43 -21.02
CA GLU A 259 6.92 -12.62 -21.20
C GLU A 259 7.65 -13.66 -22.05
N PRO A 260 7.50 -14.97 -21.75
CA PRO A 260 8.00 -16.02 -22.62
C PRO A 260 7.36 -15.88 -24.01
N SER A 261 8.18 -15.97 -25.05
CA SER A 261 7.72 -15.89 -26.42
C SER A 261 7.58 -17.28 -27.05
N ASN A 262 6.66 -17.43 -28.02
CA ASN A 262 6.51 -18.62 -28.86
C ASN A 262 6.41 -19.94 -28.09
N HIS A 263 5.52 -20.02 -27.08
CA HIS A 263 5.26 -21.28 -26.41
C HIS A 263 4.47 -22.22 -27.32
N VAL A 264 4.81 -23.48 -27.23
CA VAL A 264 4.14 -24.58 -27.95
C VAL A 264 3.77 -25.64 -26.92
N THR A 265 2.54 -26.14 -26.99
CA THR A 265 2.12 -27.28 -26.17
C THR A 265 2.21 -28.57 -26.95
N SER A 266 2.74 -29.62 -26.36
CA SER A 266 2.75 -30.96 -26.93
C SER A 266 2.14 -31.98 -25.95
N PHE A 267 1.46 -33.02 -26.49
CA PHE A 267 0.98 -34.12 -25.68
C PHE A 267 1.98 -35.26 -25.66
N SER A 268 2.16 -35.90 -24.52
CA SER A 268 2.64 -37.27 -24.47
C SER A 268 1.47 -38.21 -24.13
N THR A 269 1.55 -39.44 -24.58
CA THR A 269 0.59 -40.48 -24.24
C THR A 269 0.73 -40.85 -22.76
N GLY A 270 -0.28 -40.53 -21.96
CA GLY A 270 -0.27 -40.68 -20.52
C GLY A 270 -0.78 -39.40 -19.84
N ARG A 271 -1.06 -39.46 -18.57
CA ARG A 271 -1.63 -38.36 -17.76
C ARG A 271 -0.69 -37.19 -17.55
N GLU A 272 -0.10 -36.66 -18.66
CA GLU A 272 0.91 -35.61 -18.62
C GLU A 272 0.69 -34.58 -19.73
N ILE A 273 0.98 -33.32 -19.42
CA ILE A 273 1.06 -32.22 -20.38
C ILE A 273 2.48 -31.65 -20.32
N THR A 274 3.14 -31.60 -21.48
CA THR A 274 4.42 -30.93 -21.62
C THR A 274 4.22 -29.62 -22.37
N ILE A 275 4.69 -28.54 -21.79
CA ILE A 275 4.67 -27.18 -22.32
C ILE A 275 6.09 -26.81 -22.69
N THR A 276 6.29 -26.22 -23.87
CA THR A 276 7.57 -25.69 -24.31
C THR A 276 7.39 -24.24 -24.78
N TRP A 277 8.41 -23.44 -24.58
CA TRP A 277 8.46 -22.03 -25.00
C TRP A 277 9.85 -21.63 -25.45
N THR A 278 9.99 -20.44 -25.99
CA THR A 278 11.28 -19.83 -26.30
C THR A 278 11.53 -18.69 -25.32
N ASP A 279 12.67 -18.73 -24.64
CA ASP A 279 13.05 -17.65 -23.71
C ASP A 279 13.29 -16.33 -24.48
N PRO A 280 12.96 -15.19 -23.87
CA PRO A 280 13.33 -13.89 -24.40
C PRO A 280 14.85 -13.73 -24.40
N ASN A 281 15.36 -13.01 -25.38
CA ASN A 281 16.80 -12.77 -25.54
C ASN A 281 17.15 -11.28 -25.54
N THR A 282 16.20 -10.42 -25.20
CA THR A 282 16.35 -8.95 -25.12
C THR A 282 15.52 -8.44 -23.93
N GLY A 283 15.85 -7.26 -23.43
CA GLY A 283 15.21 -6.68 -22.25
C GLY A 283 15.73 -7.28 -20.95
N THR A 284 15.03 -7.09 -19.86
CA THR A 284 15.31 -7.74 -18.57
C THR A 284 14.95 -9.22 -18.65
N LEU A 285 15.93 -10.09 -18.51
CA LEU A 285 15.74 -11.53 -18.62
C LEU A 285 15.24 -12.08 -17.27
N PRO A 286 14.23 -12.96 -17.25
CA PRO A 286 13.77 -13.58 -16.01
C PRO A 286 14.80 -14.60 -15.50
N ASP A 287 14.80 -14.85 -14.19
CA ASP A 287 15.55 -15.96 -13.60
C ASP A 287 14.84 -17.30 -13.82
N GLY A 288 13.53 -17.24 -14.09
CA GLY A 288 12.73 -18.42 -14.39
C GLY A 288 11.23 -18.11 -14.56
N TYR A 289 10.44 -19.15 -14.50
CA TYR A 289 9.00 -19.11 -14.73
C TYR A 289 8.27 -19.92 -13.67
N LEU A 290 7.20 -19.36 -13.10
CA LEU A 290 6.21 -20.10 -12.32
C LEU A 290 5.06 -20.49 -13.25
N ILE A 291 4.84 -21.79 -13.43
CA ILE A 291 3.74 -22.34 -14.22
C ILE A 291 2.64 -22.78 -13.28
N LYS A 292 1.43 -22.25 -13.45
CA LYS A 292 0.25 -22.60 -12.66
C LYS A 292 -0.84 -23.14 -13.57
N MET A 293 -1.59 -24.15 -13.11
CA MET A 293 -2.60 -24.86 -13.90
C MET A 293 -3.89 -25.07 -13.10
N SER A 294 -5.01 -25.01 -13.78
CA SER A 294 -6.35 -25.36 -13.26
C SER A 294 -7.16 -26.14 -14.28
N SER A 295 -8.01 -27.04 -13.82
CA SER A 295 -9.02 -27.72 -14.66
C SER A 295 -10.36 -26.98 -14.75
N SER A 296 -10.49 -25.82 -14.11
CA SER A 296 -11.76 -25.06 -14.05
C SER A 296 -11.78 -23.88 -15.04
N SER A 297 -10.85 -22.93 -14.89
CA SER A 297 -10.78 -21.72 -15.72
C SER A 297 -9.47 -20.97 -15.46
N TYR A 298 -9.16 -19.95 -16.27
CA TYR A 298 -8.07 -19.01 -15.98
C TYR A 298 -8.30 -18.17 -14.71
N SER A 299 -9.54 -17.79 -14.44
CA SER A 299 -9.89 -17.02 -13.24
C SER A 299 -9.76 -17.80 -11.93
N SER A 300 -9.65 -19.13 -11.98
CA SER A 300 -9.36 -19.97 -10.82
C SER A 300 -7.85 -20.12 -10.53
N ILE A 301 -6.99 -19.55 -11.39
CA ILE A 301 -5.54 -19.47 -11.19
C ILE A 301 -5.26 -18.10 -10.62
N SER A 302 -5.09 -18.01 -9.29
CA SER A 302 -4.66 -16.77 -8.63
C SER A 302 -3.27 -16.37 -9.11
N ASP A 303 -3.04 -15.09 -9.28
CA ASP A 303 -1.71 -14.59 -9.59
C ASP A 303 -0.79 -14.80 -8.38
N PRO A 304 0.51 -15.01 -8.58
CA PRO A 304 1.47 -15.11 -7.47
C PRO A 304 1.65 -13.72 -6.81
N VAL A 305 2.16 -13.73 -5.58
CA VAL A 305 2.43 -12.51 -4.80
C VAL A 305 3.94 -12.35 -4.67
N ASP A 306 4.43 -11.16 -4.97
CA ASP A 306 5.84 -10.81 -4.84
C ASP A 306 6.32 -11.01 -3.40
N GLY A 307 7.60 -11.31 -3.25
CA GLY A 307 8.17 -11.67 -1.96
C GLY A 307 7.74 -13.05 -1.43
N THR A 308 6.82 -13.76 -2.10
CA THR A 308 6.29 -15.04 -1.63
C THR A 308 6.60 -16.17 -2.59
N VAL A 309 7.42 -17.13 -2.17
CA VAL A 309 7.66 -18.37 -2.94
C VAL A 309 6.51 -19.35 -2.73
N GLU A 310 5.78 -19.66 -3.80
CA GLU A 310 4.69 -20.65 -3.74
C GLU A 310 5.22 -22.10 -3.67
N SER A 311 4.49 -22.95 -2.95
CA SER A 311 4.80 -24.40 -2.91
C SER A 311 4.50 -25.06 -4.25
N THR A 312 5.39 -25.92 -4.72
CA THR A 312 5.21 -26.73 -5.94
C THR A 312 4.31 -27.96 -5.69
N ASN A 313 3.58 -28.35 -6.71
CA ASN A 313 2.76 -29.57 -6.75
C ASN A 313 2.48 -29.99 -8.20
N ASN A 314 1.51 -30.89 -8.43
CA ASN A 314 1.15 -31.36 -9.79
C ASN A 314 0.55 -30.27 -10.69
N THR A 315 0.13 -29.13 -10.14
CA THR A 315 -0.48 -28.01 -10.87
C THR A 315 0.34 -26.72 -10.76
N LYS A 316 1.47 -26.75 -10.06
CA LYS A 316 2.39 -25.60 -9.90
C LYS A 316 3.84 -26.04 -9.97
N LYS A 317 4.64 -25.40 -10.83
CA LYS A 317 6.05 -25.74 -11.02
C LYS A 317 6.90 -24.52 -11.36
N TYR A 318 8.06 -24.42 -10.72
CA TYR A 318 9.11 -23.47 -11.11
C TYR A 318 10.04 -24.11 -12.15
N VAL A 319 10.44 -23.31 -13.13
CA VAL A 319 11.37 -23.68 -14.20
C VAL A 319 12.40 -22.57 -14.36
N SER A 320 13.67 -22.88 -14.28
CA SER A 320 14.74 -21.89 -14.48
C SER A 320 14.81 -21.41 -15.91
N TYR A 321 15.22 -20.16 -16.11
CA TYR A 321 15.59 -19.63 -17.42
C TYR A 321 16.57 -20.55 -18.14
N GLY A 322 16.43 -20.71 -19.45
CA GLY A 322 17.23 -21.60 -20.28
C GLY A 322 16.69 -23.03 -20.39
N VAL A 323 15.77 -23.45 -19.53
CA VAL A 323 15.21 -24.82 -19.60
C VAL A 323 14.12 -24.97 -20.67
N GLN A 324 13.29 -23.98 -20.88
CA GLN A 324 12.30 -23.87 -21.96
C GLN A 324 11.27 -25.00 -22.06
N THR A 325 11.10 -25.80 -21.02
CA THR A 325 10.13 -26.88 -20.99
C THR A 325 9.66 -27.20 -19.58
N ALA A 326 8.40 -27.56 -19.43
CA ALA A 326 7.81 -28.06 -18.20
C ALA A 326 6.84 -29.22 -18.48
N THR A 327 6.93 -30.27 -17.69
CA THR A 327 5.97 -31.38 -17.74
C THR A 327 5.15 -31.38 -16.44
N MET A 328 3.83 -31.30 -16.58
CA MET A 328 2.85 -31.49 -15.52
C MET A 328 2.30 -32.92 -15.61
N SER A 329 2.31 -33.65 -14.51
CA SER A 329 1.97 -35.08 -14.47
C SER A 329 0.84 -35.39 -13.49
N SER A 330 0.35 -36.63 -13.52
CA SER A 330 -0.75 -37.10 -12.68
C SER A 330 -2.08 -36.38 -12.97
N LEU A 331 -2.32 -36.02 -14.20
CA LEU A 331 -3.49 -35.29 -14.64
C LEU A 331 -4.65 -36.27 -14.97
N SER A 332 -5.86 -35.74 -15.13
CA SER A 332 -7.06 -36.52 -15.51
C SER A 332 -7.28 -36.48 -17.01
N GLU A 333 -7.57 -37.65 -17.59
CA GLU A 333 -7.98 -37.78 -18.99
C GLU A 333 -9.33 -37.10 -19.25
N ASN A 334 -9.63 -36.78 -20.49
CA ASN A 334 -10.84 -36.08 -20.92
C ASN A 334 -11.10 -34.76 -20.14
N THR A 335 -10.02 -34.06 -19.79
CA THR A 335 -10.09 -32.84 -18.99
C THR A 335 -9.37 -31.73 -19.70
N THR A 336 -10.03 -30.54 -19.78
CA THR A 336 -9.40 -29.31 -20.27
C THR A 336 -8.66 -28.63 -19.12
N TYR A 337 -7.41 -28.26 -19.38
CA TYR A 337 -6.57 -27.54 -18.45
C TYR A 337 -6.27 -26.14 -18.97
N TYR A 338 -6.35 -25.20 -18.08
CA TYR A 338 -6.00 -23.80 -18.26
C TYR A 338 -4.66 -23.57 -17.57
N ILE A 339 -3.71 -22.90 -18.21
CA ILE A 339 -2.33 -22.74 -17.75
C ILE A 339 -1.97 -21.28 -17.86
N LYS A 340 -1.40 -20.70 -16.79
CA LYS A 340 -0.73 -19.40 -16.80
C LYS A 340 0.77 -19.58 -16.55
N ILE A 341 1.59 -18.79 -17.24
CA ILE A 341 3.05 -18.76 -17.10
C ILE A 341 3.43 -17.37 -16.60
N PHE A 342 4.07 -17.31 -15.43
CA PHE A 342 4.52 -16.08 -14.79
C PHE A 342 6.05 -16.05 -14.79
N PRO A 343 6.71 -15.22 -15.61
CA PRO A 343 8.13 -14.94 -15.46
C PRO A 343 8.42 -14.36 -14.07
N TYR A 344 9.57 -14.64 -13.51
CA TYR A 344 10.02 -14.02 -12.26
C TYR A 344 11.51 -13.70 -12.27
N THR A 345 11.89 -12.69 -11.47
CA THR A 345 13.27 -12.39 -11.11
C THR A 345 13.48 -12.61 -9.62
N ASN A 346 14.74 -12.67 -9.21
CA ASN A 346 15.15 -12.84 -7.82
C ASN A 346 14.69 -14.18 -7.19
N SER A 347 14.82 -14.32 -5.88
CA SER A 347 14.47 -15.55 -5.17
C SER A 347 14.19 -15.29 -3.69
N GLY A 348 13.51 -16.24 -3.04
CA GLY A 348 13.18 -16.12 -1.62
C GLY A 348 12.22 -14.98 -1.36
N ALA A 349 12.48 -14.16 -0.35
CA ALA A 349 11.65 -13.01 0.00
C ALA A 349 11.73 -11.84 -0.99
N ASN A 350 12.64 -11.91 -1.96
CA ASN A 350 12.81 -10.88 -2.99
C ASN A 350 12.32 -11.37 -4.39
N ILE A 351 11.60 -12.48 -4.44
CA ILE A 351 11.05 -12.98 -5.70
C ILE A 351 10.00 -11.99 -6.22
N ASP A 352 10.11 -11.65 -7.49
CA ASP A 352 9.24 -10.69 -8.16
C ASP A 352 8.66 -11.34 -9.41
N TYR A 353 7.33 -11.33 -9.54
CA TYR A 353 6.59 -11.98 -10.58
C TYR A 353 5.96 -10.98 -11.54
N LYS A 354 6.14 -11.19 -12.82
CA LYS A 354 5.33 -10.48 -13.81
C LYS A 354 3.92 -11.08 -13.84
N THR A 355 2.97 -10.34 -13.28
CA THR A 355 1.56 -10.71 -13.21
C THR A 355 0.71 -10.04 -14.27
N ASP A 356 1.22 -8.99 -14.91
CA ASP A 356 0.54 -8.30 -16.00
C ASP A 356 0.45 -9.17 -17.24
N SER A 357 -0.77 -9.47 -17.68
CA SER A 357 -1.05 -10.23 -18.89
C SER A 357 -0.23 -11.53 -19.02
N PRO A 358 -0.25 -12.42 -18.00
CA PRO A 358 0.53 -13.65 -18.05
C PRO A 358 0.14 -14.49 -19.25
N GLU A 359 1.11 -15.17 -19.85
CA GLU A 359 0.85 -16.05 -20.99
C GLU A 359 -0.14 -17.16 -20.62
N GLN A 360 -1.12 -17.38 -21.47
CA GLN A 360 -2.25 -18.27 -21.23
C GLN A 360 -2.33 -19.37 -22.29
N VAL A 361 -2.40 -20.61 -21.82
CA VAL A 361 -2.50 -21.79 -22.67
C VAL A 361 -3.67 -22.67 -22.24
N THR A 362 -4.52 -23.06 -23.18
CA THR A 362 -5.58 -24.06 -22.94
C THR A 362 -5.24 -25.33 -23.68
N ILE A 363 -5.41 -26.48 -22.99
CA ILE A 363 -5.15 -27.80 -23.56
C ILE A 363 -6.14 -28.82 -23.01
N THR A 364 -6.63 -29.72 -23.89
CA THR A 364 -7.46 -30.82 -23.47
C THR A 364 -6.65 -32.12 -23.54
N LEU A 365 -6.56 -32.80 -22.42
CA LEU A 365 -5.94 -34.10 -22.32
C LEU A 365 -6.98 -35.17 -22.69
N ASN A 366 -6.74 -35.90 -23.79
CA ASN A 366 -7.64 -36.96 -24.31
C ASN A 366 -7.27 -38.31 -23.72
#